data_e663a697d31b943085f1e59dc604694d
#
_entry.id   e663a697d31b943085f1e59dc604694d
#
_cell.length_a   1.000
_cell.length_b   1.000
_cell.length_c   1.000
_cell.angle_alpha   90.00
_cell.angle_beta   90.00
_cell.angle_gamma   90.00
#
_symmetry.space_group_name_H-M   'P 1'
#
loop_
_entity.id
_entity.type
_entity.pdbx_description
1 polymer ?
#
loop_
_entity_poly.entity_id
_entity_poly.type
_entity_poly.pdbx_seq_one_letter_code
_entity_poly.pdbx_strand_id
1 'polypeptide(L)'
;MDLAALLDDLDRESASLDELVASRLDDWARPTPAEGWTVAHQIAHLAWTDDAAALAATDQAGFAALVDRALVDPEGFVDSEAETIARTALDGPSGSAALLTAWRQGRARLLEALRAVPPGTRLPWFGPPMSAASMATARLMETWAHGQDVADAYGVERAPTERLRHVAHLAVRARGFAYSVHGEAAPDAEVFVALASPHGSEWTWGDPAAAQRIEGPALDFCLLATRRRHRDDLHLGALGPAADHRLALAP
;
A
#
# COMPACT_ATOMS: atom_id res chain seq x y z
N MET A 1 12.28 -11.83 7.33
CA MET A 1 11.72 -10.56 7.86
C MET A 1 11.06 -10.90 9.19
N ASP A 2 11.38 -10.18 10.25
CA ASP A 2 10.75 -10.35 11.55
C ASP A 2 9.34 -9.71 11.51
N LEU A 3 8.31 -10.52 11.80
CA LEU A 3 6.93 -10.06 11.78
C LEU A 3 6.66 -8.97 12.84
N ALA A 4 7.26 -9.08 14.03
CA ALA A 4 7.05 -8.09 15.08
C ALA A 4 7.57 -6.71 14.66
N ALA A 5 8.79 -6.64 14.14
CA ALA A 5 9.37 -5.39 13.64
C ALA A 5 8.56 -4.80 12.47
N LEU A 6 8.05 -5.64 11.57
CA LEU A 6 7.20 -5.20 10.46
C LEU A 6 5.86 -4.62 10.95
N LEU A 7 5.23 -5.25 11.95
CA LEU A 7 3.99 -4.74 12.54
C LEU A 7 4.20 -3.42 13.29
N ASP A 8 5.35 -3.24 13.93
CA ASP A 8 5.73 -1.96 14.55
C ASP A 8 5.95 -0.87 13.50
N ASP A 9 6.52 -1.21 12.33
CA ASP A 9 6.67 -0.28 11.21
C ASP A 9 5.31 0.08 10.57
N LEU A 10 4.39 -0.88 10.44
CA LEU A 10 3.01 -0.61 10.00
C LEU A 10 2.28 0.33 10.96
N ASP A 11 2.41 0.11 12.27
CA ASP A 11 1.80 0.98 13.28
C ASP A 11 2.34 2.42 13.21
N ARG A 12 3.67 2.56 13.06
CA ARG A 12 4.31 3.88 12.90
C ARG A 12 3.91 4.58 11.60
N GLU A 13 3.76 3.84 10.50
CA GLU A 13 3.29 4.42 9.24
C GLU A 13 1.85 4.92 9.37
N SER A 14 0.98 4.12 9.99
CA SER A 14 -0.40 4.49 10.28
C SER A 14 -0.48 5.69 11.22
N ALA A 15 0.38 5.76 12.24
CA ALA A 15 0.43 6.90 13.17
C ALA A 15 0.84 8.20 12.44
N SER A 16 1.79 8.12 11.49
CA SER A 16 2.20 9.29 10.70
C SER A 16 1.05 9.85 9.86
N LEU A 17 0.23 8.98 9.26
CA LEU A 17 -0.95 9.42 8.53
C LEU A 17 -2.05 9.94 9.46
N ASP A 18 -2.26 9.28 10.61
CA ASP A 18 -3.20 9.71 11.63
C ASP A 18 -2.93 11.14 12.10
N GLU A 19 -1.67 11.47 12.44
CA GLU A 19 -1.26 12.82 12.83
C GLU A 19 -1.58 13.86 11.75
N LEU A 20 -1.37 13.51 10.48
CA LEU A 20 -1.64 14.38 9.34
C LEU A 20 -3.13 14.71 9.20
N VAL A 21 -4.00 13.71 9.34
CA VAL A 21 -5.45 13.87 9.11
C VAL A 21 -6.21 14.33 10.36
N ALA A 22 -5.76 13.96 11.56
CA ALA A 22 -6.44 14.28 12.82
C ALA A 22 -6.52 15.79 13.10
N SER A 23 -5.52 16.53 12.64
CA SER A 23 -5.47 18.02 12.79
C SER A 23 -6.33 18.75 11.76
N ARG A 24 -7.00 18.06 10.83
CA ARG A 24 -7.71 18.64 9.67
C ARG A 24 -9.07 18.00 9.42
N LEU A 25 -9.79 17.62 10.48
CA LEU A 25 -11.06 16.90 10.37
C LEU A 25 -12.13 17.63 9.54
N ASP A 26 -12.09 18.95 9.53
CA ASP A 26 -13.02 19.79 8.77
C ASP A 26 -12.71 19.86 7.26
N ASP A 27 -11.57 19.32 6.83
CA ASP A 27 -11.07 19.43 5.45
C ASP A 27 -10.98 18.04 4.75
N TRP A 28 -11.72 17.04 5.22
CA TRP A 28 -11.71 15.69 4.64
C TRP A 28 -12.47 15.57 3.31
N ALA A 29 -13.25 16.57 2.93
CA ALA A 29 -13.86 16.69 1.60
C ALA A 29 -12.86 17.17 0.52
N ARG A 30 -11.62 17.51 0.90
CA ARG A 30 -10.57 17.96 -0.02
C ARG A 30 -10.25 16.88 -1.04
N PRO A 31 -10.28 17.19 -2.37
CA PRO A 31 -9.86 16.25 -3.41
C PRO A 31 -8.40 15.83 -3.26
N THR A 32 -8.11 14.58 -3.59
CA THR A 32 -6.76 14.04 -3.66
C THR A 32 -6.34 13.85 -5.14
N PRO A 33 -5.06 13.55 -5.43
CA PRO A 33 -4.62 13.23 -6.79
C PRO A 33 -5.32 12.00 -7.40
N ALA A 34 -5.86 11.09 -6.58
CA ALA A 34 -6.68 9.99 -7.06
C ALA A 34 -8.03 10.54 -7.56
N GLU A 35 -8.32 10.35 -8.85
CA GLU A 35 -9.50 10.91 -9.52
C GLU A 35 -10.80 10.47 -8.81
N GLY A 36 -11.65 11.45 -8.47
CA GLY A 36 -12.91 11.23 -7.77
C GLY A 36 -12.76 11.00 -6.25
N TRP A 37 -11.56 10.86 -5.73
CA TRP A 37 -11.32 10.57 -4.32
C TRP A 37 -10.96 11.82 -3.51
N THR A 38 -11.53 11.91 -2.31
CA THR A 38 -11.19 12.90 -1.29
C THR A 38 -10.35 12.26 -0.17
N VAL A 39 -9.88 13.06 0.77
CA VAL A 39 -9.21 12.57 1.98
C VAL A 39 -10.08 11.56 2.74
N ALA A 40 -11.40 11.79 2.81
CA ALA A 40 -12.33 10.84 3.43
C ALA A 40 -12.31 9.47 2.74
N HIS A 41 -12.23 9.42 1.41
CA HIS A 41 -12.12 8.16 0.64
C HIS A 41 -10.82 7.42 0.92
N GLN A 42 -9.70 8.13 1.03
CA GLN A 42 -8.41 7.53 1.36
C GLN A 42 -8.46 6.82 2.73
N ILE A 43 -9.04 7.49 3.74
CA ILE A 43 -9.15 6.90 5.08
C ILE A 43 -10.23 5.81 5.12
N ALA A 44 -11.33 5.96 4.40
CA ALA A 44 -12.40 4.95 4.28
C ALA A 44 -11.85 3.65 3.67
N HIS A 45 -11.08 3.75 2.59
CA HIS A 45 -10.41 2.62 1.96
C HIS A 45 -9.48 1.89 2.93
N LEU A 46 -8.64 2.64 3.65
CA LEU A 46 -7.73 2.05 4.63
C LEU A 46 -8.48 1.37 5.78
N ALA A 47 -9.53 2.01 6.30
CA ALA A 47 -10.35 1.45 7.37
C ALA A 47 -11.01 0.14 6.95
N TRP A 48 -11.64 0.13 5.78
CA TRP A 48 -12.32 -1.05 5.26
C TRP A 48 -11.34 -2.20 4.95
N THR A 49 -10.21 -1.91 4.31
CA THR A 49 -9.23 -2.93 3.94
C THR A 49 -8.46 -3.46 5.16
N ASP A 50 -8.24 -2.65 6.20
CA ASP A 50 -7.69 -3.11 7.49
C ASP A 50 -8.66 -4.06 8.21
N ASP A 51 -9.97 -3.73 8.21
CA ASP A 51 -10.99 -4.60 8.79
C ASP A 51 -11.13 -5.92 8.00
N ALA A 52 -11.08 -5.88 6.66
CA ALA A 52 -11.09 -7.08 5.82
C ALA A 52 -9.86 -7.97 6.11
N ALA A 53 -8.67 -7.38 6.29
CA ALA A 53 -7.46 -8.12 6.61
C ALA A 53 -7.50 -8.72 8.03
N ALA A 54 -8.06 -8.01 9.01
CA ALA A 54 -8.30 -8.54 10.35
C ALA A 54 -9.29 -9.71 10.31
N LEU A 55 -10.39 -9.59 9.53
CA LEU A 55 -11.39 -10.64 9.34
C LEU A 55 -10.76 -11.89 8.71
N ALA A 56 -9.93 -11.73 7.67
CA ALA A 56 -9.20 -12.82 7.04
C ALA A 56 -8.29 -13.60 8.02
N ALA A 57 -7.76 -12.90 9.03
CA ALA A 57 -6.90 -13.50 10.06
C ALA A 57 -7.69 -14.17 11.20
N THR A 58 -8.92 -13.73 11.49
CA THR A 58 -9.68 -14.16 12.68
C THR A 58 -10.91 -14.98 12.37
N ASP A 59 -11.56 -14.75 11.23
CA ASP A 59 -12.81 -15.43 10.81
C ASP A 59 -12.80 -15.70 9.31
N GLN A 60 -12.24 -16.84 8.92
CA GLN A 60 -12.15 -17.22 7.50
C GLN A 60 -13.54 -17.44 6.85
N ALA A 61 -14.54 -17.85 7.61
CA ALA A 61 -15.89 -18.03 7.08
C ALA A 61 -16.55 -16.67 6.79
N GLY A 62 -16.41 -15.71 7.70
CA GLY A 62 -16.84 -14.33 7.48
C GLY A 62 -16.11 -13.68 6.30
N PHE A 63 -14.81 -13.92 6.16
CA PHE A 63 -14.06 -13.43 5.00
C PHE A 63 -14.50 -14.08 3.68
N ALA A 64 -14.82 -15.39 3.68
CA ALA A 64 -15.38 -16.07 2.49
C ALA A 64 -16.70 -15.43 2.04
N ALA A 65 -17.60 -15.11 2.98
CA ALA A 65 -18.83 -14.39 2.67
C ALA A 65 -18.59 -12.97 2.10
N LEU A 66 -17.49 -12.31 2.52
CA LEU A 66 -17.08 -11.03 1.95
C LEU A 66 -16.58 -11.19 0.51
N VAL A 67 -15.82 -12.25 0.22
CA VAL A 67 -15.37 -12.60 -1.14
C VAL A 67 -16.56 -12.90 -2.05
N ASP A 68 -17.57 -13.65 -1.57
CA ASP A 68 -18.78 -13.92 -2.35
C ASP A 68 -19.52 -12.64 -2.75
N ARG A 69 -19.55 -11.62 -1.88
CA ARG A 69 -20.08 -10.29 -2.22
C ARG A 69 -19.22 -9.59 -3.28
N ALA A 70 -17.91 -9.66 -3.16
CA ALA A 70 -16.99 -9.04 -4.11
C ALA A 70 -17.07 -9.66 -5.52
N LEU A 71 -17.46 -10.93 -5.65
CA LEU A 71 -17.63 -11.60 -6.94
C LEU A 71 -18.78 -11.01 -7.80
N VAL A 72 -19.68 -10.22 -7.21
CA VAL A 72 -20.76 -9.54 -7.94
C VAL A 72 -20.22 -8.38 -8.78
N ASP A 73 -19.22 -7.67 -8.27
CA ASP A 73 -18.50 -6.58 -8.95
C ASP A 73 -17.03 -6.59 -8.54
N PRO A 74 -16.21 -7.49 -9.12
CA PRO A 74 -14.83 -7.69 -8.67
C PRO A 74 -13.93 -6.46 -8.81
N GLU A 75 -14.20 -5.58 -9.77
CA GLU A 75 -13.39 -4.40 -10.06
C GLU A 75 -13.79 -3.19 -9.21
N GLY A 76 -15.10 -2.99 -9.00
CA GLY A 76 -15.64 -1.82 -8.30
C GLY A 76 -15.95 -2.05 -6.81
N PHE A 77 -15.89 -3.29 -6.30
CA PHE A 77 -16.36 -3.63 -4.96
C PHE A 77 -15.67 -2.82 -3.85
N VAL A 78 -14.35 -2.79 -3.85
CA VAL A 78 -13.57 -2.09 -2.81
C VAL A 78 -13.82 -0.59 -2.86
N ASP A 79 -13.87 -0.03 -4.06
CA ASP A 79 -14.13 1.39 -4.27
C ASP A 79 -15.55 1.79 -3.84
N SER A 80 -16.56 0.94 -4.10
CA SER A 80 -17.94 1.18 -3.68
C SER A 80 -18.13 1.13 -2.16
N GLU A 81 -17.41 0.23 -1.48
CA GLU A 81 -17.40 0.17 -0.01
C GLU A 81 -16.72 1.43 0.57
N ALA A 82 -15.58 1.85 0.00
CA ALA A 82 -14.89 3.08 0.40
C ALA A 82 -15.76 4.33 0.16
N GLU A 83 -16.42 4.44 -0.99
CA GLU A 83 -17.36 5.51 -1.33
C GLU A 83 -18.50 5.60 -0.31
N THR A 84 -19.11 4.45 0.04
CA THR A 84 -20.22 4.41 1.00
C THR A 84 -19.79 4.92 2.37
N ILE A 85 -18.62 4.51 2.85
CA ILE A 85 -18.06 4.92 4.14
C ILE A 85 -17.69 6.42 4.10
N ALA A 86 -17.00 6.86 3.03
CA ALA A 86 -16.55 8.23 2.87
C ALA A 86 -17.75 9.20 2.82
N ARG A 87 -18.79 8.87 2.06
CA ARG A 87 -20.01 9.67 1.98
C ARG A 87 -20.67 9.81 3.35
N THR A 88 -20.83 8.71 4.08
CA THR A 88 -21.37 8.73 5.45
C THR A 88 -20.54 9.64 6.37
N ALA A 89 -19.21 9.63 6.22
CA ALA A 89 -18.32 10.48 6.99
C ALA A 89 -18.44 11.97 6.63
N LEU A 90 -18.78 12.31 5.39
CA LEU A 90 -18.92 13.69 4.92
C LEU A 90 -20.32 14.27 5.17
N ASP A 91 -21.36 13.43 5.29
CA ASP A 91 -22.76 13.87 5.46
C ASP A 91 -23.09 14.39 6.87
N GLY A 92 -22.22 14.15 7.87
CA GLY A 92 -22.49 14.51 9.26
C GLY A 92 -21.42 15.38 9.93
N PRO A 93 -21.80 16.24 10.87
CA PRO A 93 -20.86 17.19 11.51
C PRO A 93 -19.75 16.52 12.33
N SER A 94 -19.87 15.22 12.65
CA SER A 94 -18.87 14.45 13.39
C SER A 94 -18.40 13.23 12.60
N GLY A 95 -18.74 13.12 11.31
CA GLY A 95 -18.50 11.94 10.52
C GLY A 95 -17.03 11.64 10.30
N SER A 96 -16.20 12.65 9.98
CA SER A 96 -14.75 12.47 9.83
C SER A 96 -14.09 11.99 11.13
N ALA A 97 -14.51 12.55 12.30
CA ALA A 97 -14.01 12.11 13.60
C ALA A 97 -14.44 10.66 13.93
N ALA A 98 -15.65 10.27 13.55
CA ALA A 98 -16.14 8.90 13.71
C ALA A 98 -15.38 7.92 12.81
N LEU A 99 -15.15 8.26 11.54
CA LEU A 99 -14.33 7.45 10.63
C LEU A 99 -12.89 7.33 11.10
N LEU A 100 -12.27 8.43 11.57
CA LEU A 100 -10.92 8.36 12.16
C LEU A 100 -10.88 7.42 13.36
N THR A 101 -11.89 7.48 14.22
CA THR A 101 -11.99 6.58 15.39
C THR A 101 -12.15 5.12 14.95
N ALA A 102 -13.00 4.86 13.95
CA ALA A 102 -13.20 3.51 13.41
C ALA A 102 -11.91 2.97 12.80
N TRP A 103 -11.17 3.77 12.00
CA TRP A 103 -9.89 3.38 11.44
C TRP A 103 -8.84 3.08 12.52
N ARG A 104 -8.73 3.91 13.57
CA ARG A 104 -7.84 3.66 14.72
C ARG A 104 -8.14 2.32 15.39
N GLN A 105 -9.40 2.00 15.58
CA GLN A 105 -9.83 0.73 16.16
C GLN A 105 -9.57 -0.45 15.21
N GLY A 106 -9.85 -0.28 13.92
CA GLY A 106 -9.60 -1.30 12.88
C GLY A 106 -8.14 -1.69 12.80
N ARG A 107 -7.23 -0.70 12.70
CA ARG A 107 -5.79 -0.97 12.65
C ARG A 107 -5.25 -1.63 13.92
N ALA A 108 -5.77 -1.28 15.09
CA ALA A 108 -5.39 -1.95 16.34
C ALA A 108 -5.81 -3.43 16.34
N ARG A 109 -7.05 -3.73 15.91
CA ARG A 109 -7.52 -5.12 15.72
C ARG A 109 -6.68 -5.88 14.70
N LEU A 110 -6.32 -5.25 13.58
CA LEU A 110 -5.47 -5.84 12.54
C LEU A 110 -4.10 -6.25 13.09
N LEU A 111 -3.44 -5.34 13.81
CA LEU A 111 -2.12 -5.62 14.40
C LEU A 111 -2.19 -6.77 15.41
N GLU A 112 -3.21 -6.82 16.25
CA GLU A 112 -3.44 -7.90 17.20
C GLU A 112 -3.70 -9.23 16.47
N ALA A 113 -4.60 -9.22 15.46
CA ALA A 113 -4.94 -10.40 14.67
C ALA A 113 -3.70 -10.98 13.97
N LEU A 114 -2.89 -10.14 13.31
CA LEU A 114 -1.70 -10.60 12.60
C LEU A 114 -0.60 -11.13 13.54
N ARG A 115 -0.46 -10.56 14.76
CA ARG A 115 0.46 -11.10 15.79
C ARG A 115 0.05 -12.50 16.25
N ALA A 116 -1.24 -12.79 16.29
CA ALA A 116 -1.77 -14.07 16.73
C ALA A 116 -1.71 -15.18 15.67
N VAL A 117 -1.43 -14.85 14.41
CA VAL A 117 -1.38 -15.84 13.31
C VAL A 117 -0.22 -16.83 13.52
N PRO A 118 -0.47 -18.14 13.60
CA PRO A 118 0.60 -19.13 13.74
C PRO A 118 1.56 -19.09 12.53
N PRO A 119 2.87 -19.33 12.75
CA PRO A 119 3.83 -19.44 11.67
C PRO A 119 3.41 -20.45 10.60
N GLY A 120 3.60 -20.10 9.32
CA GLY A 120 3.25 -20.96 8.20
C GLY A 120 1.78 -20.93 7.77
N THR A 121 0.89 -20.27 8.54
CA THR A 121 -0.51 -20.08 8.16
C THR A 121 -0.63 -19.18 6.93
N ARG A 122 -1.53 -19.56 6.01
CA ARG A 122 -1.90 -18.76 4.84
C ARG A 122 -3.28 -18.15 5.09
N LEU A 123 -3.34 -16.84 5.06
CA LEU A 123 -4.58 -16.07 5.19
C LEU A 123 -5.24 -15.95 3.84
N PRO A 124 -6.57 -16.15 3.71
CA PRO A 124 -7.28 -15.89 2.47
C PRO A 124 -7.22 -14.39 2.13
N TRP A 125 -7.31 -14.07 0.85
CA TRP A 125 -7.40 -12.72 0.34
C TRP A 125 -8.22 -12.70 -0.96
N PHE A 126 -8.55 -11.51 -1.49
CA PHE A 126 -9.23 -11.35 -2.79
C PHE A 126 -8.41 -11.83 -3.98
N GLY A 127 -7.13 -12.11 -3.77
CA GLY A 127 -6.19 -12.74 -4.68
C GLY A 127 -5.58 -14.00 -4.06
N PRO A 128 -4.32 -14.35 -4.38
CA PRO A 128 -3.65 -15.50 -3.80
C PRO A 128 -3.53 -15.38 -2.27
N PRO A 129 -3.65 -16.50 -1.53
CA PRO A 129 -3.49 -16.49 -0.08
C PRO A 129 -2.12 -15.95 0.35
N MET A 130 -2.06 -15.19 1.43
CA MET A 130 -0.86 -14.52 1.93
C MET A 130 -0.42 -15.05 3.30
N SER A 131 0.88 -14.93 3.62
CA SER A 131 1.36 -15.04 5.00
C SER A 131 1.00 -13.76 5.79
N ALA A 132 0.99 -13.83 7.13
CA ALA A 132 0.81 -12.65 7.97
C ALA A 132 1.83 -11.53 7.64
N ALA A 133 3.09 -11.89 7.37
CA ALA A 133 4.10 -10.92 6.97
C ALA A 133 3.80 -10.29 5.59
N SER A 134 3.32 -11.07 4.61
CA SER A 134 2.93 -10.52 3.31
C SER A 134 1.71 -9.59 3.43
N MET A 135 0.74 -9.96 4.27
CA MET A 135 -0.43 -9.12 4.56
C MET A 135 0.01 -7.80 5.21
N ALA A 136 0.83 -7.85 6.26
CA ALA A 136 1.35 -6.66 6.93
C ALA A 136 2.14 -5.76 5.97
N THR A 137 2.96 -6.34 5.08
CA THR A 137 3.71 -5.58 4.07
C THR A 137 2.77 -4.88 3.08
N ALA A 138 1.73 -5.58 2.61
CA ALA A 138 0.74 -5.00 1.72
C ALA A 138 -0.02 -3.85 2.41
N ARG A 139 -0.46 -4.05 3.67
CA ARG A 139 -1.15 -2.98 4.43
C ARG A 139 -0.26 -1.77 4.68
N LEU A 140 1.04 -1.99 4.95
CA LEU A 140 2.01 -0.88 5.09
C LEU A 140 2.16 -0.11 3.77
N MET A 141 2.29 -0.81 2.65
CA MET A 141 2.37 -0.18 1.33
C MET A 141 1.12 0.65 1.03
N GLU A 142 -0.07 0.10 1.27
CA GLU A 142 -1.34 0.82 1.09
C GLU A 142 -1.40 2.07 1.98
N THR A 143 -1.10 1.94 3.28
CA THR A 143 -1.09 3.07 4.22
C THR A 143 -0.12 4.16 3.77
N TRP A 144 1.07 3.78 3.29
CA TRP A 144 2.06 4.72 2.77
C TRP A 144 1.57 5.41 1.49
N ALA A 145 1.03 4.65 0.54
CA ALA A 145 0.60 5.16 -0.76
C ALA A 145 -0.61 6.10 -0.63
N HIS A 146 -1.64 5.70 0.12
CA HIS A 146 -2.81 6.54 0.41
C HIS A 146 -2.45 7.74 1.29
N GLY A 147 -1.49 7.57 2.19
CA GLY A 147 -0.90 8.68 2.95
C GLY A 147 -0.16 9.68 2.08
N GLN A 148 0.43 9.26 0.95
CA GLN A 148 1.04 10.17 -0.02
C GLN A 148 -0.04 10.99 -0.74
N ASP A 149 -1.15 10.38 -1.15
CA ASP A 149 -2.27 11.08 -1.77
C ASP A 149 -2.84 12.16 -0.83
N VAL A 150 -2.96 11.85 0.47
CA VAL A 150 -3.41 12.81 1.48
C VAL A 150 -2.40 13.95 1.67
N ALA A 151 -1.11 13.64 1.74
CA ALA A 151 -0.05 14.64 1.88
C ALA A 151 -0.02 15.59 0.68
N ASP A 152 -0.11 15.06 -0.53
CA ASP A 152 -0.19 15.84 -1.77
C ASP A 152 -1.44 16.75 -1.78
N ALA A 153 -2.60 16.24 -1.35
CA ALA A 153 -3.82 17.04 -1.22
C ALA A 153 -3.66 18.23 -0.27
N TYR A 154 -2.91 18.06 0.81
CA TYR A 154 -2.64 19.10 1.78
C TYR A 154 -1.41 19.96 1.47
N GLY A 155 -0.66 19.65 0.41
CA GLY A 155 0.59 20.33 0.08
C GLY A 155 1.67 20.12 1.15
N VAL A 156 1.68 18.97 1.82
CA VAL A 156 2.64 18.62 2.88
C VAL A 156 3.70 17.69 2.31
N GLU A 157 4.96 18.09 2.41
CA GLU A 157 6.07 17.21 2.09
C GLU A 157 6.28 16.18 3.21
N ARG A 158 6.31 14.89 2.83
CA ARG A 158 6.57 13.79 3.77
C ARG A 158 8.05 13.44 3.74
N ALA A 159 8.70 13.52 4.90
CA ALA A 159 10.05 13.01 5.04
C ALA A 159 10.10 11.49 4.76
N PRO A 160 10.98 11.02 3.85
CA PRO A 160 11.10 9.60 3.59
C PRO A 160 11.72 8.88 4.81
N THR A 161 11.28 7.65 5.06
CA THR A 161 11.73 6.84 6.20
C THR A 161 12.22 5.47 5.73
N GLU A 162 12.96 4.75 6.60
CA GLU A 162 13.43 3.39 6.31
C GLU A 162 12.28 2.39 6.08
N ARG A 163 11.05 2.70 6.47
CA ARG A 163 9.85 1.90 6.18
C ARG A 163 9.58 1.75 4.69
N LEU A 164 10.10 2.67 3.85
CA LEU A 164 10.08 2.53 2.39
C LEU A 164 10.70 1.22 1.89
N ARG A 165 11.59 0.59 2.69
CA ARG A 165 12.16 -0.71 2.33
C ARG A 165 11.09 -1.79 2.16
N HIS A 166 10.02 -1.74 2.92
CA HIS A 166 8.88 -2.68 2.80
C HIS A 166 8.11 -2.45 1.50
N VAL A 167 7.87 -1.19 1.15
CA VAL A 167 7.21 -0.80 -0.11
C VAL A 167 8.06 -1.23 -1.32
N ALA A 168 9.36 -0.89 -1.31
CA ALA A 168 10.29 -1.28 -2.36
C ALA A 168 10.39 -2.82 -2.49
N HIS A 169 10.46 -3.55 -1.36
CA HIS A 169 10.50 -5.02 -1.37
C HIS A 169 9.26 -5.61 -2.02
N LEU A 170 8.06 -5.10 -1.67
CA LEU A 170 6.82 -5.55 -2.28
C LEU A 170 6.81 -5.26 -3.79
N ALA A 171 7.21 -4.06 -4.19
CA ALA A 171 7.27 -3.67 -5.60
C ALA A 171 8.22 -4.56 -6.42
N VAL A 172 9.38 -4.89 -5.87
CA VAL A 172 10.31 -5.84 -6.52
C VAL A 172 9.68 -7.22 -6.67
N ARG A 173 9.01 -7.73 -5.63
CA ARG A 173 8.35 -9.04 -5.63
C ARG A 173 7.12 -9.10 -6.53
N ALA A 174 6.41 -7.98 -6.68
CA ALA A 174 5.21 -7.87 -7.51
C ALA A 174 5.52 -7.72 -9.02
N ARG A 175 6.78 -7.85 -9.46
CA ARG A 175 7.17 -7.70 -10.87
C ARG A 175 6.27 -8.50 -11.82
N GLY A 176 6.08 -9.79 -11.56
CA GLY A 176 5.24 -10.65 -12.40
C GLY A 176 3.79 -10.18 -12.46
N PHE A 177 3.25 -9.71 -11.35
CA PHE A 177 1.90 -9.15 -11.29
C PHE A 177 1.79 -7.86 -12.12
N ALA A 178 2.76 -6.95 -12.04
CA ALA A 178 2.77 -5.74 -12.84
C ALA A 178 2.70 -6.02 -14.35
N TYR A 179 3.47 -7.00 -14.84
CA TYR A 179 3.39 -7.43 -16.24
C TYR A 179 2.01 -8.03 -16.57
N SER A 180 1.46 -8.86 -15.69
CA SER A 180 0.15 -9.51 -15.93
C SER A 180 -1.01 -8.52 -16.01
N VAL A 181 -0.98 -7.42 -15.26
CA VAL A 181 -1.99 -6.35 -15.34
C VAL A 181 -2.00 -5.69 -16.73
N HIS A 182 -0.84 -5.61 -17.39
CA HIS A 182 -0.72 -5.12 -18.77
C HIS A 182 -0.93 -6.20 -19.84
N GLY A 183 -1.31 -7.42 -19.46
CA GLY A 183 -1.50 -8.54 -20.37
C GLY A 183 -0.18 -9.09 -20.92
N GLU A 184 0.94 -8.81 -20.29
CA GLU A 184 2.28 -9.19 -20.71
C GLU A 184 2.87 -10.30 -19.81
N ALA A 185 3.77 -11.11 -20.37
CA ALA A 185 4.60 -12.01 -19.58
C ALA A 185 5.87 -11.30 -19.11
N ALA A 186 6.19 -11.44 -17.83
CA ALA A 186 7.46 -10.90 -17.34
C ALA A 186 8.64 -11.59 -18.04
N PRO A 187 9.64 -10.84 -18.55
CA PRO A 187 10.84 -11.42 -19.13
C PRO A 187 11.58 -12.33 -18.12
N ASP A 188 12.19 -13.40 -18.59
CA ASP A 188 13.02 -14.30 -17.76
C ASP A 188 14.30 -13.63 -17.25
N ALA A 189 14.70 -12.49 -17.88
CA ALA A 189 15.89 -11.77 -17.51
C ALA A 189 15.82 -11.29 -16.05
N GLU A 190 16.82 -11.64 -15.27
CA GLU A 190 16.98 -11.10 -13.91
C GLU A 190 17.29 -9.60 -13.95
N VAL A 191 16.66 -8.87 -13.04
CA VAL A 191 16.89 -7.43 -12.85
C VAL A 191 17.44 -7.21 -11.45
N PHE A 192 18.66 -6.70 -11.37
CA PHE A 192 19.22 -6.21 -10.11
C PHE A 192 18.66 -4.83 -9.80
N VAL A 193 18.18 -4.63 -8.57
CA VAL A 193 17.65 -3.35 -8.09
C VAL A 193 18.55 -2.86 -6.96
N ALA A 194 19.09 -1.64 -7.10
CA ALA A 194 19.94 -0.97 -6.11
C ALA A 194 19.36 0.42 -5.80
N LEU A 195 18.86 0.61 -4.59
CA LEU A 195 18.19 1.84 -4.19
C LEU A 195 18.92 2.53 -3.04
N ALA A 196 19.16 3.84 -3.18
CA ALA A 196 19.64 4.68 -2.10
C ALA A 196 18.54 4.85 -1.04
N SER A 197 18.79 4.42 0.20
CA SER A 197 17.86 4.58 1.31
C SER A 197 17.79 6.05 1.77
N PRO A 198 16.74 6.41 2.53
CA PRO A 198 16.61 7.76 3.10
C PRO A 198 17.79 8.19 3.97
N HIS A 199 18.48 7.24 4.62
CA HIS A 199 19.63 7.51 5.48
C HIS A 199 20.99 7.26 4.80
N GLY A 200 21.00 7.08 3.46
CA GLY A 200 22.21 6.99 2.66
C GLY A 200 22.85 5.60 2.58
N SER A 201 22.22 4.56 3.13
CA SER A 201 22.63 3.17 2.87
C SER A 201 22.07 2.70 1.52
N GLU A 202 22.63 1.63 0.96
CA GLU A 202 22.11 1.00 -0.25
C GLU A 202 21.27 -0.22 0.10
N TRP A 203 20.09 -0.34 -0.52
CA TRP A 203 19.27 -1.55 -0.48
C TRP A 203 19.32 -2.25 -1.82
N THR A 204 19.53 -3.55 -1.80
CA THR A 204 19.68 -4.33 -3.02
C THR A 204 18.76 -5.55 -3.07
N TRP A 205 18.33 -5.90 -4.28
CA TRP A 205 17.59 -7.12 -4.61
C TRP A 205 18.08 -7.72 -5.92
N GLY A 206 18.14 -9.03 -6.00
CA GLY A 206 18.59 -9.78 -7.18
C GLY A 206 20.10 -10.04 -7.18
N ASP A 207 20.60 -10.59 -8.30
CA ASP A 207 22.03 -10.87 -8.49
C ASP A 207 22.76 -9.58 -8.92
N PRO A 208 23.78 -9.12 -8.19
CA PRO A 208 24.58 -7.96 -8.59
C PRO A 208 25.30 -8.13 -9.94
N ALA A 209 25.47 -9.36 -10.42
CA ALA A 209 26.03 -9.65 -11.75
C ALA A 209 24.98 -9.62 -12.88
N ALA A 210 23.70 -9.37 -12.58
CA ALA A 210 22.66 -9.30 -13.60
C ALA A 210 22.95 -8.19 -14.61
N ALA A 211 22.72 -8.49 -15.90
CA ALA A 211 22.91 -7.55 -17.00
C ALA A 211 21.85 -6.43 -17.04
N GLN A 212 20.73 -6.62 -16.35
CA GLN A 212 19.65 -5.64 -16.26
C GLN A 212 19.68 -5.01 -14.86
N ARG A 213 19.55 -3.68 -14.80
CA ARG A 213 19.73 -2.97 -13.52
C ARG A 213 18.77 -1.79 -13.39
N ILE A 214 18.21 -1.58 -12.20
CA ILE A 214 17.46 -0.39 -11.80
C ILE A 214 18.17 0.25 -10.62
N GLU A 215 18.41 1.55 -10.71
CA GLU A 215 19.12 2.32 -9.68
C GLU A 215 18.42 3.66 -9.43
N GLY A 216 18.52 4.18 -8.21
CA GLY A 216 18.03 5.51 -7.85
C GLY A 216 17.60 5.63 -6.39
N PRO A 217 16.95 6.75 -6.03
CA PRO A 217 16.40 6.94 -4.70
C PRO A 217 15.28 5.94 -4.40
N ALA A 218 15.26 5.39 -3.19
CA ALA A 218 14.20 4.47 -2.77
C ALA A 218 12.81 5.14 -2.77
N LEU A 219 12.74 6.43 -2.44
CA LEU A 219 11.49 7.20 -2.51
C LEU A 219 10.94 7.22 -3.94
N ASP A 220 11.77 7.55 -4.92
CA ASP A 220 11.38 7.64 -6.32
C ASP A 220 10.87 6.29 -6.84
N PHE A 221 11.56 5.21 -6.49
CA PHE A 221 11.14 3.85 -6.85
C PHE A 221 9.77 3.50 -6.24
N CYS A 222 9.53 3.84 -4.97
CA CYS A 222 8.25 3.60 -4.31
C CYS A 222 7.12 4.47 -4.92
N LEU A 223 7.37 5.74 -5.21
CA LEU A 223 6.41 6.64 -5.86
C LEU A 223 5.99 6.13 -7.24
N LEU A 224 6.95 5.66 -8.04
CA LEU A 224 6.67 5.03 -9.33
C LEU A 224 5.84 3.76 -9.15
N ALA A 225 6.31 2.85 -8.30
CA ALA A 225 5.69 1.53 -8.12
C ALA A 225 4.26 1.60 -7.56
N THR A 226 3.92 2.66 -6.86
CA THR A 226 2.57 2.90 -6.33
C THR A 226 1.77 3.92 -7.18
N ARG A 227 2.27 4.32 -8.36
CA ARG A 227 1.62 5.23 -9.30
C ARG A 227 1.37 6.64 -8.76
N ARG A 228 2.20 7.12 -7.84
CA ARG A 228 2.07 8.46 -7.24
C ARG A 228 2.85 9.53 -7.98
N ARG A 229 3.80 9.12 -8.85
CA ARG A 229 4.54 10.05 -9.74
C ARG A 229 4.80 9.36 -11.07
N HIS A 230 4.81 10.15 -12.13
CA HIS A 230 5.22 9.69 -13.46
C HIS A 230 6.74 9.44 -13.48
N ARG A 231 7.18 8.49 -14.30
CA ARG A 231 8.60 8.14 -14.44
C ARG A 231 9.49 9.35 -14.76
N ASP A 232 9.00 10.26 -15.62
CA ASP A 232 9.77 11.41 -16.09
C ASP A 232 10.03 12.45 -14.97
N ASP A 233 9.28 12.38 -13.87
CA ASP A 233 9.45 13.25 -12.70
C ASP A 233 10.40 12.65 -11.65
N LEU A 234 11.02 11.50 -11.94
CA LEU A 234 11.79 10.69 -10.98
C LEU A 234 13.23 10.46 -11.44
N HIS A 235 14.13 10.30 -10.48
CA HIS A 235 15.56 10.09 -10.70
C HIS A 235 15.90 8.58 -10.70
N LEU A 236 15.24 7.81 -11.56
CA LEU A 236 15.47 6.37 -11.69
C LEU A 236 16.22 6.06 -12.98
N GLY A 237 17.36 5.38 -12.83
CA GLY A 237 18.15 4.85 -13.93
C GLY A 237 17.78 3.40 -14.24
N ALA A 238 17.77 3.04 -15.54
CA ALA A 238 17.65 1.67 -16.00
C ALA A 238 18.81 1.32 -16.92
N LEU A 239 19.45 0.17 -16.69
CA LEU A 239 20.42 -0.41 -17.59
C LEU A 239 19.83 -1.69 -18.20
N GLY A 240 19.69 -1.69 -19.53
CA GLY A 240 19.16 -2.79 -20.30
C GLY A 240 17.62 -2.76 -20.48
N PRO A 241 17.13 -3.40 -21.56
CA PRO A 241 15.75 -3.24 -22.03
C PRO A 241 14.70 -3.80 -21.07
N ALA A 242 15.00 -4.87 -20.32
CA ALA A 242 14.06 -5.43 -19.36
C ALA A 242 13.92 -4.56 -18.10
N ALA A 243 14.99 -3.87 -17.69
CA ALA A 243 14.94 -2.90 -16.60
C ALA A 243 14.16 -1.64 -17.01
N ASP A 244 14.42 -1.13 -18.22
CA ASP A 244 13.74 0.04 -18.76
C ASP A 244 12.23 -0.22 -18.95
N HIS A 245 11.89 -1.35 -19.54
CA HIS A 245 10.49 -1.79 -19.70
C HIS A 245 9.80 -1.96 -18.34
N ARG A 246 10.49 -2.50 -17.32
CA ARG A 246 9.95 -2.62 -15.96
C ARG A 246 9.57 -1.28 -15.34
N LEU A 247 10.39 -0.24 -15.56
CA LEU A 247 10.05 1.11 -15.09
C LEU A 247 8.90 1.75 -15.89
N ALA A 248 8.75 1.39 -17.17
CA ALA A 248 7.64 1.84 -18.01
C ALA A 248 6.30 1.17 -17.64
N LEU A 249 6.35 -0.06 -17.13
CA LEU A 249 5.18 -0.85 -16.70
C LEU A 249 4.89 -0.70 -15.20
N ALA A 250 5.27 0.38 -14.57
CA ALA A 250 4.85 0.61 -13.18
C ALA A 250 3.31 0.53 -13.12
N PRO A 251 2.76 -0.30 -12.22
CA PRO A 251 1.36 -0.67 -12.23
C PRO A 251 0.42 0.51 -12.06
#